data_20e3c188d48212d443b5c8077b2e8181
#
_entry.id   20e3c188d48212d443b5c8077b2e8181
#
_cell.length_a   1.000
_cell.length_b   1.000
_cell.length_c   1.000
_cell.angle_alpha   90.00
_cell.angle_beta   90.00
_cell.angle_gamma   90.00
#
_symmetry.space_group_name_H-M   'P 1'
#
loop_
_entity.id
_entity.type
_entity.pdbx_description
1 polymer ?
#
loop_
_entity_poly.entity_id
_entity_poly.type
_entity_poly.pdbx_seq_one_letter_code
_entity_poly.pdbx_strand_id
1 'polypeptide(L)'
;MSAALSSPASASSTSAGETNRLLTPDELEVALREIGARRYHNRHPFHRMLHGGQLDRDQVRAWALNRYYYQAMIPVKDAFIVARMEDATLRRIWRQRIIDHDGEVEGDGGIERWLKLTDGLGFPRAYITSTRGILPATRFAVEAYVHFVRERSLLEAIASSLTELFAPTIISERVAGMLASYDFVSRETLAYFDNRMTQAPRDADFALAYAKAHATTPALQGAVLGALTFKCDVLWSQLDGLHYAYVEPGLLPPDAWTPGAETAS
;
A
#
# COMPACT_ATOMS: atom_id res chain seq x y z
N MET A 1 -0.45 64.80 3.94
CA MET A 1 0.60 63.85 4.30
C MET A 1 0.23 62.51 3.66
N SER A 2 0.90 62.25 2.52
CA SER A 2 0.61 61.05 1.67
C SER A 2 1.52 59.92 2.12
N ALA A 3 0.94 58.79 2.52
CA ALA A 3 1.68 57.58 2.84
C ALA A 3 1.68 56.68 1.60
N ALA A 4 2.85 56.47 1.02
CA ALA A 4 3.07 55.57 -0.09
C ALA A 4 2.96 54.10 0.38
N LEU A 5 2.07 53.36 -0.23
CA LEU A 5 1.97 51.91 -0.10
C LEU A 5 3.04 51.25 -0.98
N SER A 6 4.03 50.65 -0.35
CA SER A 6 5.05 49.85 -1.00
C SER A 6 4.42 48.53 -1.46
N SER A 7 4.49 48.23 -2.75
CA SER A 7 4.14 46.93 -3.31
C SER A 7 5.15 45.88 -2.85
N PRO A 8 4.70 44.67 -2.46
CA PRO A 8 5.61 43.55 -2.24
C PRO A 8 6.12 43.00 -3.57
N ALA A 9 7.40 42.71 -3.59
CA ALA A 9 8.15 42.13 -4.69
C ALA A 9 7.51 40.82 -5.18
N SER A 10 7.44 40.68 -6.49
CA SER A 10 7.03 39.50 -7.20
C SER A 10 7.87 38.28 -6.76
N ALA A 11 7.23 37.35 -6.08
CA ALA A 11 7.77 36.03 -5.94
C ALA A 11 7.90 35.40 -7.33
N SER A 12 9.13 35.17 -7.75
CA SER A 12 9.44 34.45 -8.98
C SER A 12 8.81 33.06 -8.89
N SER A 13 7.77 32.84 -9.67
CA SER A 13 7.24 31.52 -9.98
C SER A 13 8.31 30.76 -10.74
N THR A 14 9.07 29.93 -10.02
CA THR A 14 9.81 28.82 -10.61
C THR A 14 8.78 27.78 -11.02
N SER A 15 8.13 28.06 -12.17
CA SER A 15 7.20 27.12 -12.81
C SER A 15 7.99 26.01 -13.48
N ALA A 16 7.60 24.79 -13.25
CA ALA A 16 7.17 23.82 -14.23
C ALA A 16 7.79 23.94 -15.64
N GLY A 17 9.11 23.94 -15.74
CA GLY A 17 9.86 23.46 -16.87
C GLY A 17 10.26 22.01 -16.64
N GLU A 18 9.30 21.14 -16.29
CA GLU A 18 9.56 19.70 -16.22
C GLU A 18 9.88 19.20 -17.61
N THR A 19 11.09 18.78 -17.73
CA THR A 19 11.76 18.25 -18.89
C THR A 19 10.88 17.28 -19.66
N ASN A 20 10.38 17.71 -20.80
CA ASN A 20 9.76 16.86 -21.84
C ASN A 20 10.84 15.98 -22.50
N ARG A 21 11.85 15.56 -21.71
CA ARG A 21 12.97 14.72 -22.13
C ARG A 21 12.67 13.27 -21.74
N LEU A 22 12.91 12.35 -22.66
CA LEU A 22 12.89 10.95 -22.38
C LEU A 22 14.04 10.59 -21.41
N LEU A 23 13.71 10.03 -20.27
CA LEU A 23 14.67 9.49 -19.32
C LEU A 23 15.25 8.18 -19.86
N THR A 24 16.51 7.92 -19.58
CA THR A 24 17.06 6.56 -19.76
C THR A 24 16.40 5.60 -18.78
N PRO A 25 16.46 4.28 -19.01
CA PRO A 25 15.90 3.28 -18.08
C PRO A 25 16.42 3.43 -16.64
N ASP A 26 17.69 3.81 -16.46
CA ASP A 26 18.29 3.98 -15.14
C ASP A 26 17.85 5.30 -14.48
N GLU A 27 17.74 6.38 -15.26
CA GLU A 27 17.15 7.64 -14.75
C GLU A 27 15.69 7.47 -14.34
N LEU A 28 14.90 6.67 -15.09
CA LEU A 28 13.52 6.34 -14.71
C LEU A 28 13.48 5.57 -13.39
N GLU A 29 14.37 4.60 -13.19
CA GLU A 29 14.46 3.87 -11.91
C GLU A 29 14.83 4.82 -10.76
N VAL A 30 15.81 5.71 -10.95
CA VAL A 30 16.18 6.72 -9.94
C VAL A 30 14.95 7.56 -9.57
N ALA A 31 14.21 8.07 -10.56
CA ALA A 31 13.01 8.87 -10.31
C ALA A 31 11.92 8.08 -9.55
N LEU A 32 11.73 6.79 -9.87
CA LEU A 32 10.82 5.91 -9.15
C LEU A 32 11.25 5.72 -7.68
N ARG A 33 12.55 5.50 -7.44
CA ARG A 33 13.09 5.37 -6.07
C ARG A 33 12.96 6.66 -5.26
N GLU A 34 13.11 7.83 -5.90
CA GLU A 34 12.89 9.14 -5.26
C GLU A 34 11.43 9.35 -4.83
N ILE A 35 10.45 8.88 -5.62
CA ILE A 35 9.03 8.90 -5.23
C ILE A 35 8.86 8.09 -3.94
N GLY A 36 9.39 6.87 -3.89
CA GLY A 36 9.34 6.05 -2.68
C GLY A 36 10.00 6.72 -1.48
N ALA A 37 11.20 7.26 -1.67
CA ALA A 37 11.92 7.95 -0.60
C ALA A 37 11.15 9.14 0.00
N ARG A 38 10.30 9.80 -0.80
CA ARG A 38 9.52 10.96 -0.36
C ARG A 38 8.10 10.60 0.12
N ARG A 39 7.44 9.62 -0.53
CA ARG A 39 6.00 9.38 -0.40
C ARG A 39 5.61 8.04 0.18
N TYR A 40 6.53 7.09 0.31
CA TYR A 40 6.14 5.78 0.79
C TYR A 40 5.69 5.83 2.25
N HIS A 41 4.68 5.05 2.57
CA HIS A 41 3.93 5.11 3.83
C HIS A 41 4.74 4.79 5.10
N ASN A 42 5.98 4.30 4.98
CA ASN A 42 6.88 4.12 6.14
C ASN A 42 7.23 5.44 6.84
N ARG A 43 7.02 6.58 6.17
CA ARG A 43 7.20 7.92 6.75
C ARG A 43 5.99 8.42 7.53
N HIS A 44 4.85 7.75 7.40
CA HIS A 44 3.61 8.12 8.06
C HIS A 44 3.74 7.98 9.59
N PRO A 45 3.22 8.92 10.40
CA PRO A 45 3.27 8.84 11.87
C PRO A 45 2.73 7.52 12.41
N PHE A 46 1.57 7.07 11.99
CA PHE A 46 0.98 5.80 12.40
C PHE A 46 1.91 4.61 12.14
N HIS A 47 2.56 4.58 10.98
CA HIS A 47 3.49 3.52 10.62
C HIS A 47 4.71 3.49 11.56
N ARG A 48 5.24 4.67 11.90
CA ARG A 48 6.36 4.80 12.85
C ARG A 48 5.96 4.34 14.25
N MET A 49 4.76 4.71 14.69
CA MET A 49 4.21 4.26 15.97
C MET A 49 4.07 2.73 16.01
N LEU A 50 3.54 2.12 14.93
CA LEU A 50 3.40 0.66 14.82
C LEU A 50 4.75 -0.06 14.92
N HIS A 51 5.78 0.43 14.25
CA HIS A 51 7.12 -0.17 14.27
C HIS A 51 7.87 0.13 15.57
N GLY A 52 7.60 1.26 16.19
CA GLY A 52 8.24 1.70 17.43
C GLY A 52 7.56 1.20 18.70
N GLY A 53 6.54 0.33 18.59
CA GLY A 53 5.82 -0.19 19.78
C GLY A 53 5.02 0.85 20.55
N GLN A 54 4.59 1.92 19.88
CA GLN A 54 3.89 3.05 20.52
C GLN A 54 2.36 2.94 20.43
N LEU A 55 1.86 1.94 19.70
CA LEU A 55 0.44 1.67 19.59
C LEU A 55 0.01 0.71 20.71
N ASP A 56 -1.18 0.90 21.24
CA ASP A 56 -1.79 -0.09 22.11
C ASP A 56 -2.36 -1.28 21.32
N ARG A 57 -2.84 -2.31 22.03
CA ARG A 57 -3.37 -3.53 21.43
C ARG A 57 -4.56 -3.24 20.51
N ASP A 58 -5.45 -2.33 20.89
CA ASP A 58 -6.65 -2.04 20.10
C ASP A 58 -6.33 -1.24 18.84
N GLN A 59 -5.33 -0.36 18.89
CA GLN A 59 -4.83 0.34 17.72
C GLN A 59 -4.17 -0.64 16.72
N VAL A 60 -3.42 -1.63 17.20
CA VAL A 60 -2.86 -2.71 16.36
C VAL A 60 -3.98 -3.59 15.79
N ARG A 61 -5.02 -3.89 16.56
CA ARG A 61 -6.23 -4.60 16.11
C ARG A 61 -6.93 -3.82 14.99
N ALA A 62 -7.14 -2.53 15.18
CA ALA A 62 -7.75 -1.65 14.16
C ALA A 62 -6.95 -1.67 12.86
N TRP A 63 -5.62 -1.60 12.95
CA TRP A 63 -4.75 -1.70 11.79
C TRP A 63 -4.89 -3.06 11.09
N ALA A 64 -4.86 -4.16 11.82
CA ALA A 64 -4.94 -5.50 11.25
C ALA A 64 -6.29 -5.74 10.54
N LEU A 65 -7.40 -5.32 11.15
CA LEU A 65 -8.75 -5.36 10.58
C LEU A 65 -8.83 -4.58 9.26
N ASN A 66 -8.42 -3.33 9.28
CA ASN A 66 -8.50 -2.47 8.09
C ASN A 66 -7.57 -2.97 6.98
N ARG A 67 -6.37 -3.41 7.31
CA ARG A 67 -5.40 -3.91 6.34
C ARG A 67 -5.82 -5.22 5.70
N TYR A 68 -6.65 -6.03 6.37
CA TYR A 68 -7.24 -7.24 5.77
C TYR A 68 -7.96 -6.94 4.47
N TYR A 69 -8.81 -5.92 4.43
CA TYR A 69 -9.53 -5.57 3.21
C TYR A 69 -8.59 -5.25 2.03
N TYR A 70 -7.52 -4.54 2.31
CA TYR A 70 -6.49 -4.31 1.29
C TYR A 70 -5.87 -5.63 0.80
N GLN A 71 -5.55 -6.57 1.71
CA GLN A 71 -4.97 -7.86 1.33
C GLN A 71 -5.95 -8.70 0.49
N ALA A 72 -7.20 -8.75 0.89
CA ALA A 72 -8.25 -9.49 0.18
C ALA A 72 -8.50 -8.94 -1.24
N MET A 73 -8.25 -7.66 -1.48
CA MET A 73 -8.45 -7.02 -2.79
C MET A 73 -7.22 -7.09 -3.70
N ILE A 74 -6.06 -7.54 -3.22
CA ILE A 74 -4.86 -7.71 -4.07
C ILE A 74 -5.09 -8.72 -5.19
N PRO A 75 -5.56 -9.96 -4.96
CA PRO A 75 -5.79 -10.91 -6.05
C PRO A 75 -6.87 -10.42 -7.02
N VAL A 76 -7.90 -9.72 -6.54
CA VAL A 76 -8.94 -9.12 -7.38
C VAL A 76 -8.34 -8.11 -8.37
N LYS A 77 -7.51 -7.17 -7.88
CA LYS A 77 -6.84 -6.20 -8.77
C LYS A 77 -5.83 -6.87 -9.70
N ASP A 78 -5.13 -7.92 -9.26
CA ASP A 78 -4.18 -8.67 -10.10
C ASP A 78 -4.90 -9.47 -11.19
N ALA A 79 -6.12 -9.97 -10.94
CA ALA A 79 -6.96 -10.59 -11.97
C ALA A 79 -7.31 -9.61 -13.10
N PHE A 80 -7.58 -8.33 -12.79
CA PHE A 80 -7.78 -7.30 -13.83
C PHE A 80 -6.52 -7.06 -14.66
N ILE A 81 -5.33 -7.21 -14.11
CA ILE A 81 -4.07 -7.12 -14.86
C ILE A 81 -3.91 -8.34 -15.78
N VAL A 82 -4.08 -9.55 -15.23
CA VAL A 82 -3.97 -10.81 -15.99
C VAL A 82 -4.95 -10.84 -17.17
N ALA A 83 -6.19 -10.39 -16.96
CA ALA A 83 -7.23 -10.38 -18.00
C ALA A 83 -6.88 -9.51 -19.22
N ARG A 84 -5.97 -8.54 -19.08
CA ARG A 84 -5.53 -7.64 -20.14
C ARG A 84 -4.18 -7.99 -20.77
N MET A 85 -3.50 -9.00 -20.23
CA MET A 85 -2.23 -9.49 -20.79
C MET A 85 -2.52 -10.45 -21.96
N GLU A 86 -2.14 -10.07 -23.16
CA GLU A 86 -2.26 -10.94 -24.34
C GLU A 86 -1.21 -12.06 -24.36
N ASP A 87 0.00 -11.79 -23.87
CA ASP A 87 1.08 -12.76 -23.79
C ASP A 87 0.85 -13.77 -22.65
N ALA A 88 0.86 -15.05 -23.00
CA ALA A 88 0.68 -16.14 -22.05
C ALA A 88 1.84 -16.25 -21.05
N THR A 89 3.05 -15.83 -21.42
CA THR A 89 4.21 -15.84 -20.51
C THR A 89 4.05 -14.79 -19.45
N LEU A 90 3.65 -13.57 -19.82
CA LEU A 90 3.35 -12.50 -18.87
C LEU A 90 2.21 -12.90 -17.92
N ARG A 91 1.14 -13.55 -18.44
CA ARG A 91 0.04 -14.05 -17.60
C ARG A 91 0.52 -15.08 -16.58
N ARG A 92 1.39 -16.02 -16.97
CA ARG A 92 1.94 -17.05 -16.06
C ARG A 92 2.76 -16.40 -14.94
N ILE A 93 3.58 -15.40 -15.26
CA ILE A 93 4.40 -14.71 -14.26
C ILE A 93 3.50 -13.91 -13.31
N TRP A 94 2.57 -13.10 -13.84
CA TRP A 94 1.73 -12.24 -13.01
C TRP A 94 0.72 -13.03 -12.15
N ARG A 95 0.21 -14.15 -12.67
CA ARG A 95 -0.70 -15.05 -11.95
C ARG A 95 -0.12 -15.55 -10.63
N GLN A 96 1.20 -15.66 -10.54
CA GLN A 96 1.85 -16.08 -9.29
C GLN A 96 1.50 -15.17 -8.12
N ARG A 97 1.26 -13.88 -8.35
CA ARG A 97 0.84 -12.94 -7.31
C ARG A 97 -0.55 -13.26 -6.75
N ILE A 98 -1.45 -13.76 -7.60
CA ILE A 98 -2.77 -14.23 -7.16
C ILE A 98 -2.60 -15.48 -6.29
N ILE A 99 -1.82 -16.45 -6.75
CA ILE A 99 -1.52 -17.68 -6.01
C ILE A 99 -0.86 -17.37 -4.66
N ASP A 100 0.08 -16.43 -4.61
CA ASP A 100 0.75 -16.02 -3.38
C ASP A 100 -0.23 -15.46 -2.32
N HIS A 101 -1.35 -14.87 -2.73
CA HIS A 101 -2.37 -14.32 -1.84
C HIS A 101 -3.51 -15.29 -1.55
N ASP A 102 -4.08 -15.91 -2.58
CA ASP A 102 -5.23 -16.83 -2.44
C ASP A 102 -4.79 -18.23 -1.96
N GLY A 103 -3.54 -18.62 -2.24
CA GLY A 103 -3.06 -19.98 -2.05
C GLY A 103 -3.35 -20.89 -3.26
N GLU A 104 -2.74 -22.06 -3.28
CA GLU A 104 -3.06 -23.14 -4.24
C GLU A 104 -4.14 -24.08 -3.72
N VAL A 105 -4.28 -24.15 -2.41
CA VAL A 105 -5.26 -24.96 -1.70
C VAL A 105 -5.90 -24.15 -0.56
N GLU A 106 -7.05 -24.61 -0.10
CA GLU A 106 -7.74 -24.02 1.06
C GLU A 106 -6.82 -24.02 2.30
N GLY A 107 -6.79 -22.92 3.02
CA GLY A 107 -5.95 -22.76 4.21
C GLY A 107 -4.51 -22.31 3.94
N ASP A 108 -4.14 -22.04 2.68
CA ASP A 108 -2.84 -21.49 2.29
C ASP A 108 -2.96 -20.03 1.78
N GLY A 109 -1.83 -19.47 1.40
CA GLY A 109 -1.74 -18.11 0.83
C GLY A 109 -1.59 -16.98 1.85
N GLY A 110 -1.40 -15.79 1.31
CA GLY A 110 -1.16 -14.58 2.09
C GLY A 110 -2.39 -14.14 2.88
N ILE A 111 -3.59 -14.32 2.31
CA ILE A 111 -4.85 -13.97 2.98
C ILE A 111 -5.05 -14.84 4.23
N GLU A 112 -4.83 -16.14 4.11
CA GLU A 112 -4.92 -17.05 5.25
C GLU A 112 -3.89 -16.70 6.35
N ARG A 113 -2.65 -16.37 5.96
CA ARG A 113 -1.64 -15.91 6.92
C ARG A 113 -2.01 -14.60 7.59
N TRP A 114 -2.72 -13.72 6.89
CA TRP A 114 -3.25 -12.50 7.49
C TRP A 114 -4.37 -12.79 8.48
N LEU A 115 -5.24 -13.76 8.18
CA LEU A 115 -6.29 -14.21 9.10
C LEU A 115 -5.67 -14.80 10.39
N LYS A 116 -4.55 -15.53 10.31
CA LYS A 116 -3.83 -15.98 11.51
C LYS A 116 -3.35 -14.83 12.39
N LEU A 117 -2.91 -13.71 11.78
CA LEU A 117 -2.59 -12.50 12.55
C LEU A 117 -3.84 -11.96 13.28
N THR A 118 -4.97 -11.87 12.59
CA THR A 118 -6.21 -11.36 13.20
C THR A 118 -6.78 -12.31 14.25
N ASP A 119 -6.64 -13.62 14.07
CA ASP A 119 -6.98 -14.65 15.09
C ASP A 119 -6.14 -14.44 16.37
N GLY A 120 -4.82 -14.26 16.22
CA GLY A 120 -3.91 -13.97 17.34
C GLY A 120 -4.22 -12.67 18.06
N LEU A 121 -4.82 -11.71 17.36
CA LEU A 121 -5.30 -10.46 17.94
C LEU A 121 -6.72 -10.59 18.56
N GLY A 122 -7.34 -11.76 18.47
CA GLY A 122 -8.63 -12.05 19.12
C GLY A 122 -9.85 -11.63 18.30
N PHE A 123 -9.76 -11.57 16.98
CA PHE A 123 -10.92 -11.37 16.11
C PHE A 123 -11.51 -12.69 15.63
N PRO A 124 -12.84 -12.85 15.63
CA PRO A 124 -13.49 -13.94 14.91
C PRO A 124 -13.26 -13.79 13.40
N ARG A 125 -12.88 -14.88 12.73
CA ARG A 125 -12.65 -14.87 11.27
C ARG A 125 -13.85 -14.37 10.47
N ALA A 126 -15.07 -14.80 10.85
CA ALA A 126 -16.30 -14.35 10.21
C ALA A 126 -16.47 -12.81 10.28
N TYR A 127 -16.04 -12.18 11.38
CA TYR A 127 -16.05 -10.73 11.49
C TYR A 127 -15.07 -10.07 10.52
N ILE A 128 -13.82 -10.55 10.46
CA ILE A 128 -12.79 -10.04 9.56
C ILE A 128 -13.21 -10.19 8.09
N THR A 129 -13.63 -11.39 7.69
CA THR A 129 -14.01 -11.70 6.30
C THR A 129 -15.28 -10.96 5.86
N SER A 130 -16.16 -10.60 6.78
CA SER A 130 -17.34 -9.77 6.47
C SER A 130 -16.99 -8.34 6.08
N THR A 131 -15.77 -7.89 6.38
CA THR A 131 -15.30 -6.51 6.20
C THR A 131 -16.18 -5.45 6.90
N ARG A 132 -17.01 -5.87 7.85
CA ARG A 132 -17.73 -4.97 8.76
C ARG A 132 -16.74 -4.29 9.69
N GLY A 133 -17.00 -3.06 10.05
CA GLY A 133 -16.16 -2.31 10.97
C GLY A 133 -14.87 -1.75 10.37
N ILE A 134 -14.57 -1.96 9.08
CA ILE A 134 -13.47 -1.23 8.43
C ILE A 134 -13.84 0.24 8.24
N LEU A 135 -12.83 1.09 8.29
CA LEU A 135 -13.02 2.53 8.08
C LEU A 135 -13.48 2.84 6.64
N PRO A 136 -14.41 3.79 6.45
CA PRO A 136 -14.74 4.29 5.11
C PRO A 136 -13.51 4.75 4.33
N ALA A 137 -12.54 5.41 4.98
CA ALA A 137 -11.27 5.82 4.35
C ALA A 137 -10.49 4.63 3.80
N THR A 138 -10.44 3.51 4.52
CA THR A 138 -9.84 2.26 4.04
C THR A 138 -10.56 1.73 2.82
N ARG A 139 -11.89 1.66 2.87
CA ARG A 139 -12.70 1.18 1.75
C ARG A 139 -12.48 2.02 0.50
N PHE A 140 -12.61 3.33 0.61
CA PHE A 140 -12.40 4.25 -0.53
C PHE A 140 -11.00 4.16 -1.13
N ALA A 141 -9.96 4.11 -0.29
CA ALA A 141 -8.59 4.01 -0.77
C ALA A 141 -8.32 2.70 -1.50
N VAL A 142 -8.82 1.58 -0.98
CA VAL A 142 -8.65 0.25 -1.59
C VAL A 142 -9.46 0.14 -2.89
N GLU A 143 -10.71 0.58 -2.89
CA GLU A 143 -11.57 0.58 -4.08
C GLU A 143 -11.01 1.51 -5.17
N ALA A 144 -10.52 2.70 -4.80
CA ALA A 144 -9.84 3.60 -5.74
C ALA A 144 -8.63 2.92 -6.39
N TYR A 145 -7.88 2.10 -5.64
CA TYR A 145 -6.76 1.34 -6.20
C TYR A 145 -7.21 0.26 -7.19
N VAL A 146 -8.26 -0.50 -6.85
CA VAL A 146 -8.83 -1.51 -7.76
C VAL A 146 -9.37 -0.85 -9.04
N HIS A 147 -10.08 0.26 -8.89
CA HIS A 147 -10.56 1.06 -10.03
C HIS A 147 -9.41 1.57 -10.90
N PHE A 148 -8.37 2.13 -10.30
CA PHE A 148 -7.18 2.59 -11.02
C PHE A 148 -6.61 1.47 -11.88
N VAL A 149 -6.39 0.30 -11.27
CA VAL A 149 -5.83 -0.87 -11.98
C VAL A 149 -6.75 -1.35 -13.10
N ARG A 150 -8.06 -1.29 -12.91
CA ARG A 150 -9.04 -1.71 -13.93
C ARG A 150 -9.12 -0.74 -15.12
N GLU A 151 -9.09 0.57 -14.87
CA GLU A 151 -9.41 1.60 -15.87
C GLU A 151 -8.16 2.17 -16.57
N ARG A 152 -6.99 2.18 -15.90
CA ARG A 152 -5.76 2.73 -16.48
C ARG A 152 -5.09 1.74 -17.44
N SER A 153 -4.13 2.21 -18.22
CA SER A 153 -3.35 1.35 -19.13
C SER A 153 -2.70 0.18 -18.38
N LEU A 154 -2.39 -0.90 -19.09
CA LEU A 154 -1.68 -2.05 -18.52
C LEU A 154 -0.32 -1.63 -17.91
N LEU A 155 0.37 -0.69 -18.56
CA LEU A 155 1.63 -0.13 -18.08
C LEU A 155 1.46 0.58 -16.73
N GLU A 156 0.45 1.45 -16.58
CA GLU A 156 0.15 2.13 -15.32
C GLU A 156 -0.28 1.13 -14.24
N ALA A 157 -1.10 0.15 -14.59
CA ALA A 157 -1.56 -0.88 -13.66
C ALA A 157 -0.39 -1.70 -13.08
N ILE A 158 0.56 -2.11 -13.92
CA ILE A 158 1.78 -2.81 -13.50
C ILE A 158 2.67 -1.87 -12.68
N ALA A 159 2.89 -0.64 -13.15
CA ALA A 159 3.73 0.36 -12.47
C ALA A 159 3.22 0.72 -11.07
N SER A 160 1.91 0.69 -10.83
CA SER A 160 1.33 0.89 -9.49
C SER A 160 1.79 -0.16 -8.48
N SER A 161 2.32 -1.31 -8.93
CA SER A 161 2.88 -2.34 -8.04
C SER A 161 4.33 -2.07 -7.62
N LEU A 162 4.99 -1.04 -8.17
CA LEU A 162 6.39 -0.71 -7.89
C LEU A 162 6.66 -0.28 -6.44
N THR A 163 5.64 -0.13 -5.60
CA THR A 163 5.81 -0.03 -4.14
C THR A 163 6.52 -1.25 -3.54
N GLU A 164 6.54 -2.39 -4.23
CA GLU A 164 7.30 -3.57 -3.83
C GLU A 164 8.83 -3.34 -3.83
N LEU A 165 9.33 -2.34 -4.56
CA LEU A 165 10.75 -1.91 -4.52
C LEU A 165 11.20 -1.49 -3.11
N PHE A 166 10.27 -1.05 -2.26
CA PHE A 166 10.54 -0.53 -0.92
C PHE A 166 10.17 -1.51 0.19
N ALA A 167 9.43 -2.58 -0.15
CA ALA A 167 8.82 -3.46 0.82
C ALA A 167 9.83 -4.26 1.68
N PRO A 168 10.92 -4.86 1.15
CA PRO A 168 11.75 -5.78 1.93
C PRO A 168 12.34 -5.16 3.20
N THR A 169 13.00 -4.01 3.10
CA THR A 169 13.60 -3.31 4.25
C THR A 169 12.54 -2.98 5.30
N ILE A 170 11.39 -2.44 4.85
CA ILE A 170 10.33 -1.99 5.73
C ILE A 170 9.60 -3.15 6.40
N ILE A 171 9.46 -4.27 5.70
CA ILE A 171 8.89 -5.50 6.28
C ILE A 171 9.81 -6.02 7.38
N SER A 172 11.12 -6.08 7.13
CA SER A 172 12.10 -6.52 8.13
C SER A 172 12.06 -5.63 9.39
N GLU A 173 12.07 -4.31 9.21
CA GLU A 173 11.93 -3.35 10.32
C GLU A 173 10.63 -3.53 11.09
N ARG A 174 9.51 -3.75 10.38
CA ARG A 174 8.19 -3.98 10.98
C ARG A 174 8.18 -5.22 11.85
N VAL A 175 8.62 -6.36 11.30
CA VAL A 175 8.61 -7.63 12.02
C VAL A 175 9.51 -7.52 13.26
N ALA A 176 10.71 -6.97 13.12
CA ALA A 176 11.63 -6.79 14.24
C ALA A 176 11.04 -5.87 15.32
N GLY A 177 10.47 -4.72 14.93
CA GLY A 177 9.88 -3.76 15.86
C GLY A 177 8.65 -4.31 16.58
N MET A 178 7.76 -4.99 15.87
CA MET A 178 6.56 -5.58 16.48
C MET A 178 6.90 -6.71 17.45
N LEU A 179 7.84 -7.58 17.11
CA LEU A 179 8.29 -8.67 18.00
C LEU A 179 9.04 -8.15 19.25
N ALA A 180 9.74 -7.04 19.13
CA ALA A 180 10.46 -6.45 20.26
C ALA A 180 9.54 -5.72 21.23
N SER A 181 8.40 -5.20 20.76
CA SER A 181 7.60 -4.22 21.49
C SER A 181 6.22 -4.70 21.92
N TYR A 182 5.66 -5.73 21.24
CA TYR A 182 4.30 -6.21 21.52
C TYR A 182 4.31 -7.66 22.00
N ASP A 183 3.92 -7.89 23.25
CA ASP A 183 3.83 -9.21 23.86
C ASP A 183 2.67 -10.07 23.34
N PHE A 184 1.70 -9.44 22.66
CA PHE A 184 0.53 -10.08 22.04
C PHE A 184 0.73 -10.45 20.57
N VAL A 185 1.95 -10.33 20.00
CA VAL A 185 2.31 -10.82 18.67
C VAL A 185 3.46 -11.81 18.74
N SER A 186 3.47 -12.76 17.82
CA SER A 186 4.50 -13.80 17.72
C SER A 186 5.00 -13.94 16.27
N ARG A 187 6.07 -14.69 16.07
CA ARG A 187 6.52 -15.02 14.71
C ARG A 187 5.45 -15.76 13.91
N GLU A 188 4.69 -16.64 14.56
CA GLU A 188 3.61 -17.37 13.91
C GLU A 188 2.51 -16.44 13.41
N THR A 189 2.08 -15.47 14.23
CA THR A 189 1.07 -14.48 13.83
C THR A 189 1.59 -13.51 12.78
N LEU A 190 2.91 -13.28 12.69
CA LEU A 190 3.54 -12.44 11.67
C LEU A 190 4.02 -13.21 10.43
N ALA A 191 3.67 -14.49 10.26
CA ALA A 191 4.11 -15.36 9.16
C ALA A 191 3.73 -14.83 7.75
N TYR A 192 2.72 -13.95 7.64
CA TYR A 192 2.45 -13.25 6.41
C TYR A 192 3.68 -12.51 5.87
N PHE A 193 4.44 -11.87 6.75
CA PHE A 193 5.56 -11.02 6.37
C PHE A 193 6.79 -11.82 5.94
N ASP A 194 6.99 -13.04 6.46
CA ASP A 194 8.15 -13.87 6.11
C ASP A 194 8.15 -14.21 4.60
N ASN A 195 7.02 -14.60 4.05
CA ASN A 195 6.92 -14.91 2.62
C ASN A 195 7.10 -13.67 1.74
N ARG A 196 6.66 -12.50 2.22
CA ARG A 196 6.83 -11.25 1.47
C ARG A 196 8.30 -10.85 1.27
N MET A 197 9.22 -11.34 2.11
CA MET A 197 10.65 -11.08 1.97
C MET A 197 11.25 -11.64 0.66
N THR A 198 10.67 -12.73 0.13
CA THR A 198 11.09 -13.33 -1.15
C THR A 198 10.19 -12.94 -2.31
N GLN A 199 8.89 -12.79 -2.06
CA GLN A 199 7.90 -12.48 -3.09
C GLN A 199 8.03 -11.03 -3.58
N ALA A 200 8.21 -10.06 -2.67
CA ALA A 200 8.26 -8.65 -3.03
C ALA A 200 9.42 -8.29 -3.98
N PRO A 201 10.67 -8.75 -3.78
CA PRO A 201 11.75 -8.53 -4.75
C PRO A 201 11.43 -9.07 -6.13
N ARG A 202 10.96 -10.31 -6.23
CA ARG A 202 10.57 -10.93 -7.52
C ARG A 202 9.52 -10.08 -8.25
N ASP A 203 8.50 -9.65 -7.53
CA ASP A 203 7.41 -8.86 -8.07
C ASP A 203 7.89 -7.46 -8.52
N ALA A 204 8.79 -6.86 -7.74
CA ALA A 204 9.40 -5.58 -8.04
C ALA A 204 10.28 -5.64 -9.29
N ASP A 205 11.13 -6.66 -9.40
CA ASP A 205 12.03 -6.85 -10.54
C ASP A 205 11.24 -6.99 -11.85
N PHE A 206 10.17 -7.78 -11.84
CA PHE A 206 9.31 -7.90 -13.00
C PHE A 206 8.65 -6.57 -13.38
N ALA A 207 8.03 -5.89 -12.41
CA ALA A 207 7.32 -4.65 -12.68
C ALA A 207 8.27 -3.54 -13.16
N LEU A 208 9.47 -3.46 -12.60
CA LEU A 208 10.50 -2.51 -13.00
C LEU A 208 11.01 -2.80 -14.42
N ALA A 209 11.33 -4.06 -14.71
CA ALA A 209 11.77 -4.46 -16.06
C ALA A 209 10.68 -4.15 -17.10
N TYR A 210 9.42 -4.44 -16.80
CA TYR A 210 8.30 -4.12 -17.66
C TYR A 210 8.15 -2.60 -17.87
N ALA A 211 8.21 -1.80 -16.82
CA ALA A 211 8.13 -0.35 -16.92
C ALA A 211 9.28 0.24 -17.77
N LYS A 212 10.52 -0.20 -17.53
CA LYS A 212 11.70 0.22 -18.31
C LYS A 212 11.57 -0.11 -19.79
N ALA A 213 11.02 -1.29 -20.13
CA ALA A 213 10.87 -1.73 -21.51
C ALA A 213 9.73 -1.03 -22.27
N HIS A 214 8.65 -0.63 -21.59
CA HIS A 214 7.43 -0.13 -22.23
C HIS A 214 7.20 1.36 -22.07
N ALA A 215 7.87 2.05 -21.13
CA ALA A 215 7.78 3.50 -20.98
C ALA A 215 8.71 4.24 -21.95
N THR A 216 8.42 4.12 -23.26
CA THR A 216 9.29 4.54 -24.37
C THR A 216 9.10 5.99 -24.80
N THR A 217 8.25 6.75 -24.14
CA THR A 217 8.04 8.19 -24.39
C THR A 217 7.99 8.96 -23.05
N PRO A 218 8.27 10.27 -23.05
CA PRO A 218 8.14 11.09 -21.85
C PRO A 218 6.74 11.02 -21.22
N ALA A 219 5.69 10.95 -22.05
CA ALA A 219 4.30 10.83 -21.57
C ALA A 219 4.06 9.48 -20.86
N LEU A 220 4.57 8.37 -21.41
CA LEU A 220 4.47 7.05 -20.76
C LEU A 220 5.30 6.98 -19.47
N GLN A 221 6.48 7.61 -19.44
CA GLN A 221 7.27 7.71 -18.22
C GLN A 221 6.55 8.54 -17.13
N GLY A 222 5.94 9.67 -17.54
CA GLY A 222 5.08 10.45 -16.64
C GLY A 222 3.92 9.63 -16.07
N ALA A 223 3.27 8.80 -16.90
CA ALA A 223 2.20 7.91 -16.48
C ALA A 223 2.69 6.84 -15.46
N VAL A 224 3.87 6.27 -15.69
CA VAL A 224 4.52 5.30 -14.78
C VAL A 224 4.83 5.95 -13.42
N LEU A 225 5.43 7.15 -13.42
CA LEU A 225 5.72 7.91 -12.20
C LEU A 225 4.43 8.29 -11.46
N GLY A 226 3.41 8.73 -12.21
CA GLY A 226 2.07 9.03 -11.67
C GLY A 226 1.40 7.81 -11.03
N ALA A 227 1.51 6.64 -11.64
CA ALA A 227 0.94 5.40 -11.12
C ALA A 227 1.56 4.98 -9.77
N LEU A 228 2.88 5.07 -9.64
CA LEU A 228 3.56 4.83 -8.37
C LEU A 228 3.19 5.88 -7.31
N THR A 229 3.13 7.16 -7.69
CA THR A 229 2.70 8.25 -6.81
C THR A 229 1.29 7.97 -6.28
N PHE A 230 0.33 7.70 -7.16
CA PHE A 230 -1.04 7.36 -6.78
C PHE A 230 -1.07 6.18 -5.79
N LYS A 231 -0.28 5.15 -6.04
CA LYS A 231 -0.23 4.00 -5.13
C LYS A 231 0.34 4.35 -3.75
N CYS A 232 1.35 5.21 -3.69
CA CYS A 232 1.85 5.71 -2.41
C CYS A 232 0.75 6.49 -1.66
N ASP A 233 -0.02 7.32 -2.36
CA ASP A 233 -1.11 8.11 -1.79
C ASP A 233 -2.24 7.20 -1.27
N VAL A 234 -2.59 6.11 -1.99
CA VAL A 234 -3.53 5.08 -1.51
C VAL A 234 -3.08 4.45 -0.18
N LEU A 235 -1.79 4.11 -0.07
CA LEU A 235 -1.26 3.52 1.17
C LEU A 235 -1.20 4.54 2.30
N TRP A 236 -0.91 5.78 2.00
CA TRP A 236 -0.87 6.89 2.96
C TRP A 236 -2.26 7.18 3.52
N SER A 237 -3.26 7.33 2.65
CA SER A 237 -4.65 7.64 3.03
C SER A 237 -5.27 6.57 3.95
N GLN A 238 -4.91 5.29 3.79
CA GLN A 238 -5.34 4.25 4.73
C GLN A 238 -4.80 4.51 6.14
N LEU A 239 -3.55 4.98 6.26
CA LEU A 239 -2.94 5.28 7.54
C LEU A 239 -3.44 6.61 8.13
N ASP A 240 -3.76 7.60 7.30
CA ASP A 240 -4.44 8.82 7.74
C ASP A 240 -5.76 8.49 8.41
N GLY A 241 -6.58 7.63 7.78
CA GLY A 241 -7.84 7.17 8.34
C GLY A 241 -7.66 6.46 9.69
N LEU A 242 -6.67 5.57 9.79
CA LEU A 242 -6.36 4.86 11.04
C LEU A 242 -5.87 5.81 12.13
N HIS A 243 -4.97 6.74 11.79
CA HIS A 243 -4.44 7.70 12.73
C HIS A 243 -5.55 8.60 13.28
N TYR A 244 -6.36 9.16 12.39
CA TYR A 244 -7.48 10.04 12.76
C TYR A 244 -8.51 9.33 13.65
N ALA A 245 -8.85 8.07 13.32
CA ALA A 245 -9.91 7.34 14.00
C ALA A 245 -9.45 6.75 15.34
N TYR A 246 -8.21 6.25 15.44
CA TYR A 246 -7.76 5.45 16.58
C TYR A 246 -6.60 6.05 17.37
N VAL A 247 -6.00 7.16 16.92
CA VAL A 247 -4.89 7.81 17.62
C VAL A 247 -5.28 9.23 17.98
N GLU A 248 -5.31 10.14 17.03
CA GLU A 248 -5.58 11.56 17.25
C GLU A 248 -6.36 12.14 16.07
N PRO A 249 -7.52 12.74 16.28
CA PRO A 249 -8.21 13.02 17.55
C PRO A 249 -8.98 11.85 18.18
N GLY A 250 -8.95 10.64 17.57
CA GLY A 250 -9.68 9.48 18.07
C GLY A 250 -11.18 9.51 17.75
N LEU A 251 -11.55 10.08 16.59
CA LEU A 251 -12.93 10.21 16.14
C LEU A 251 -13.30 9.08 15.18
N LEU A 252 -14.11 8.15 15.66
CA LEU A 252 -14.59 7.02 14.87
C LEU A 252 -15.78 7.44 13.99
N PRO A 253 -15.74 7.11 12.69
CA PRO A 253 -16.92 7.23 11.83
C PRO A 253 -17.97 6.18 12.21
N PRO A 254 -19.25 6.40 11.84
CA PRO A 254 -20.31 5.41 12.06
C PRO A 254 -19.92 4.03 11.51
N ASP A 255 -20.35 2.98 12.21
CA ASP A 255 -20.14 1.57 11.88
C ASP A 255 -18.67 1.09 11.88
N ALA A 256 -17.71 1.96 12.22
CA ALA A 256 -16.33 1.52 12.40
C ALA A 256 -16.19 0.66 13.67
N TRP A 257 -15.29 -0.32 13.62
CA TRP A 257 -14.99 -1.12 14.80
C TRP A 257 -14.54 -0.25 15.97
N THR A 258 -15.18 -0.45 17.12
CA THR A 258 -14.91 0.30 18.35
C THR A 258 -14.09 -0.58 19.31
N PRO A 259 -12.98 -0.06 19.88
CA PRO A 259 -12.23 -0.75 20.93
C PRO A 259 -13.14 -1.23 22.07
N GLY A 260 -12.95 -2.47 22.50
CA GLY A 260 -13.77 -3.09 23.55
C GLY A 260 -15.16 -3.57 23.12
N ALA A 261 -15.62 -3.29 21.89
CA ALA A 261 -16.88 -3.84 21.40
C ALA A 261 -16.78 -5.35 21.14
N GLU A 262 -17.82 -6.10 21.56
CA GLU A 262 -17.97 -7.49 21.19
C GLU A 262 -18.12 -7.60 19.67
N THR A 263 -17.22 -8.34 19.04
CA THR A 263 -17.34 -8.72 17.61
C THR A 263 -18.20 -9.96 17.52
N ALA A 264 -19.53 -9.79 17.67
CA ALA A 264 -20.45 -10.90 17.50
C ALA A 264 -20.30 -11.52 16.10
N SER A 265 -20.24 -12.85 16.09
CA SER A 265 -20.19 -13.71 14.88
C SER A 265 -21.41 -13.58 14.00
#